data_6a2f4fadfbd33be60d6f295a2d87b9b1
#
_entry.id   6a2f4fadfbd33be60d6f295a2d87b9b1
#
_cell.length_a   1.000
_cell.length_b   1.000
_cell.length_c   1.000
_cell.angle_alpha   90.00
_cell.angle_beta   90.00
_cell.angle_gamma   90.00
#
_symmetry.space_group_name_H-M   'P 1'
#
loop_
_entity.id
_entity.type
_entity.pdbx_description
1 polymer ?
#
loop_
_entity_poly.entity_id
_entity_poly.type
_entity_poly.pdbx_seq_one_letter_code
_entity_poly.pdbx_strand_id
1 'polypeptide(L)'
;HTAYRRQRQMCIRDRPKVKAGKYVLKISYIGFITQNIPLQLSEKAPAKNVGTIELQSDAVMLSEAVITAEAPPVTVKADTTEYNASAYRVAEGAMLEELVKKIPGAEVDKDGKITLNGKEIKKIMVDGKEFFSDDPSVSMKNLPANMVEKVKAYDKKSDMARITGIDDGEEEAVLDLTVKKGMKKGWIGNLIAGYGSDERYEAGAMVSRFKDDASISIIGAANNTNNKGFSEFGLSLIHISEPTRH
;
A
#
# COMPACT_ATOMS: atom_id res chain seq x y z
N HIS A 1 -37.14 -12.18 22.53
CA HIS A 1 -38.64 -12.28 22.66
C HIS A 1 -39.35 -10.94 22.50
N THR A 2 -38.76 -9.79 22.87
CA THR A 2 -39.41 -8.45 22.81
C THR A 2 -39.45 -7.88 21.39
N ALA A 3 -38.48 -8.17 20.54
CA ALA A 3 -38.45 -7.70 19.16
C ALA A 3 -39.52 -8.37 18.29
N TYR A 4 -39.83 -9.64 18.55
CA TYR A 4 -40.85 -10.41 17.84
C TYR A 4 -42.28 -9.91 18.14
N ARG A 5 -42.53 -9.46 19.37
CA ARG A 5 -43.80 -8.86 19.77
C ARG A 5 -44.05 -7.48 19.12
N ARG A 6 -43.02 -6.66 18.95
CA ARG A 6 -43.14 -5.36 18.25
C ARG A 6 -43.46 -5.52 16.77
N GLN A 7 -42.88 -6.51 16.10
CA GLN A 7 -43.17 -6.79 14.70
C GLN A 7 -44.61 -7.25 14.51
N ARG A 8 -45.21 -8.06 15.42
CA ARG A 8 -46.62 -8.44 15.35
C ARG A 8 -47.57 -7.25 15.49
N GLN A 9 -47.25 -6.27 16.34
CA GLN A 9 -48.10 -5.08 16.48
C GLN A 9 -48.05 -4.15 15.26
N MET A 10 -46.98 -4.11 14.51
CA MET A 10 -46.90 -3.32 13.27
C MET A 10 -47.58 -3.97 12.07
N CYS A 11 -47.82 -5.28 12.10
CA CYS A 11 -48.44 -6.03 11.01
C CYS A 11 -49.97 -6.01 11.01
N ILE A 12 -50.61 -5.56 12.10
CA ILE A 12 -52.10 -5.45 12.19
C ILE A 12 -52.43 -3.96 12.03
N ARG A 13 -52.37 -3.46 10.82
CA ARG A 13 -52.94 -2.15 10.49
C ARG A 13 -54.06 -2.33 9.48
N ASP A 14 -55.28 -2.22 9.97
CA ASP A 14 -56.45 -2.11 9.09
C ASP A 14 -56.43 -0.75 8.41
N ARG A 15 -56.69 -0.75 7.12
CA ARG A 15 -56.99 0.48 6.38
C ARG A 15 -58.48 0.53 6.11
N PRO A 16 -59.24 1.19 6.98
CA PRO A 16 -60.69 1.31 6.78
C PRO A 16 -61.00 2.24 5.60
N LYS A 17 -62.10 1.96 4.90
CA LYS A 17 -62.66 2.81 3.82
C LYS A 17 -61.86 2.85 2.52
N VAL A 18 -61.30 1.75 2.08
CA VAL A 18 -60.72 1.63 0.74
C VAL A 18 -61.85 1.29 -0.24
N LYS A 19 -61.99 2.07 -1.31
CA LYS A 19 -63.00 1.84 -2.36
C LYS A 19 -62.69 0.56 -3.14
N ALA A 20 -63.71 -0.03 -3.76
CA ALA A 20 -63.49 -1.14 -4.67
C ALA A 20 -62.56 -0.73 -5.83
N GLY A 21 -61.59 -1.61 -6.17
CA GLY A 21 -60.59 -1.31 -7.19
C GLY A 21 -59.41 -2.26 -7.15
N LYS A 22 -58.49 -2.06 -8.09
CA LYS A 22 -57.19 -2.77 -8.14
C LYS A 22 -56.15 -1.94 -7.39
N TYR A 23 -55.43 -2.57 -6.49
CA TYR A 23 -54.42 -1.95 -5.66
C TYR A 23 -53.14 -2.79 -5.67
N VAL A 24 -52.02 -2.16 -5.33
CA VAL A 24 -50.77 -2.85 -5.05
C VAL A 24 -50.37 -2.54 -3.62
N LEU A 25 -50.28 -3.57 -2.80
CA LEU A 25 -49.79 -3.46 -1.44
C LEU A 25 -48.25 -3.53 -1.51
N LYS A 26 -47.58 -2.40 -1.25
CA LYS A 26 -46.12 -2.33 -1.15
C LYS A 26 -45.72 -2.47 0.31
N ILE A 27 -44.92 -3.48 0.60
CA ILE A 27 -44.39 -3.75 1.92
C ILE A 27 -42.88 -3.59 1.86
N SER A 28 -42.36 -2.66 2.65
CA SER A 28 -40.94 -2.38 2.72
C SER A 28 -40.49 -2.20 4.16
N TYR A 29 -39.33 -2.74 4.48
CA TYR A 29 -38.66 -2.58 5.77
C TYR A 29 -37.18 -2.48 5.53
N ILE A 30 -36.46 -1.70 6.36
CA ILE A 30 -35.01 -1.52 6.22
C ILE A 30 -34.33 -2.88 6.41
N GLY A 31 -33.49 -3.28 5.46
CA GLY A 31 -32.76 -4.55 5.48
C GLY A 31 -33.58 -5.75 4.92
N PHE A 32 -34.72 -5.49 4.26
CA PHE A 32 -35.50 -6.52 3.62
C PHE A 32 -35.93 -6.15 2.19
N ILE A 33 -36.08 -7.16 1.34
CA ILE A 33 -36.49 -6.98 -0.05
C ILE A 33 -37.97 -6.52 -0.06
N THR A 34 -38.20 -5.40 -0.74
CA THR A 34 -39.54 -4.85 -0.90
C THR A 34 -40.44 -5.81 -1.68
N GLN A 35 -41.58 -6.19 -1.10
CA GLN A 35 -42.60 -6.99 -1.79
C GLN A 35 -43.75 -6.14 -2.26
N ASN A 36 -44.22 -6.41 -3.48
CA ASN A 36 -45.39 -5.78 -4.09
C ASN A 36 -46.47 -6.86 -4.36
N ILE A 37 -47.59 -6.77 -3.66
CA ILE A 37 -48.66 -7.77 -3.75
C ILE A 37 -49.88 -7.11 -4.44
N PRO A 38 -50.31 -7.60 -5.61
CA PRO A 38 -51.49 -7.08 -6.27
C PRO A 38 -52.74 -7.50 -5.48
N LEU A 39 -53.59 -6.55 -5.19
CA LEU A 39 -54.87 -6.75 -4.50
C LEU A 39 -56.02 -6.25 -5.34
N GLN A 40 -57.10 -7.00 -5.34
CA GLN A 40 -58.37 -6.59 -5.95
C GLN A 40 -59.47 -6.59 -4.88
N LEU A 41 -60.08 -5.44 -4.65
CA LEU A 41 -61.20 -5.27 -3.76
C LEU A 41 -62.47 -5.09 -4.60
N SER A 42 -63.54 -5.81 -4.25
CA SER A 42 -64.87 -5.67 -4.90
C SER A 42 -65.89 -5.16 -3.90
N GLU A 43 -66.97 -4.57 -4.39
CA GLU A 43 -68.03 -4.07 -3.53
C GLU A 43 -68.71 -5.20 -2.72
N LYS A 44 -68.68 -6.41 -3.24
CA LYS A 44 -69.27 -7.60 -2.57
C LYS A 44 -68.33 -8.21 -1.53
N ALA A 45 -67.03 -7.87 -1.58
CA ALA A 45 -65.95 -8.32 -0.63
C ALA A 45 -65.06 -7.14 -0.26
N PRO A 46 -65.54 -6.26 0.64
CA PRO A 46 -64.84 -5.01 0.98
C PRO A 46 -63.60 -5.22 1.86
N ALA A 47 -63.38 -6.42 2.38
CA ALA A 47 -62.23 -6.77 3.18
C ALA A 47 -61.48 -7.95 2.60
N LYS A 48 -60.18 -7.86 2.48
CA LYS A 48 -59.29 -8.94 2.06
C LYS A 48 -58.20 -9.15 3.09
N ASN A 49 -58.16 -10.34 3.64
CA ASN A 49 -57.06 -10.76 4.49
C ASN A 49 -55.90 -11.24 3.60
N VAL A 50 -54.75 -10.62 3.72
CA VAL A 50 -53.53 -10.96 2.93
C VAL A 50 -52.64 -12.00 3.61
N GLY A 51 -53.07 -12.48 4.80
CA GLY A 51 -52.32 -13.49 5.54
C GLY A 51 -51.03 -12.97 6.15
N THR A 52 -50.14 -13.88 6.46
CA THR A 52 -48.78 -13.57 6.96
C THR A 52 -47.85 -13.42 5.77
N ILE A 53 -47.14 -12.31 5.70
CA ILE A 53 -46.17 -12.02 4.64
C ILE A 53 -44.79 -12.07 5.26
N GLU A 54 -43.99 -13.00 4.80
CA GLU A 54 -42.60 -13.12 5.20
C GLU A 54 -41.71 -12.28 4.26
N LEU A 55 -41.02 -11.30 4.81
CA LEU A 55 -40.03 -10.51 4.06
C LEU A 55 -38.70 -11.26 4.06
N GLN A 56 -38.14 -11.42 2.88
CA GLN A 56 -36.76 -11.94 2.74
C GLN A 56 -35.80 -10.86 3.13
N SER A 57 -34.82 -11.21 3.94
CA SER A 57 -33.69 -10.32 4.28
C SER A 57 -33.00 -9.89 2.99
N ASP A 58 -32.96 -8.60 2.75
CA ASP A 58 -32.04 -8.02 1.78
C ASP A 58 -30.66 -8.03 2.44
N ALA A 59 -30.02 -9.19 2.40
CA ALA A 59 -28.61 -9.26 2.60
C ALA A 59 -27.96 -8.63 1.37
N VAL A 60 -28.14 -7.30 1.19
CA VAL A 60 -27.12 -6.51 0.55
C VAL A 60 -25.90 -6.78 1.43
N MET A 61 -25.04 -7.72 1.02
CA MET A 61 -23.65 -7.56 1.33
C MET A 61 -23.38 -6.10 1.02
N LEU A 62 -23.22 -5.30 2.05
CA LEU A 62 -22.47 -4.09 1.96
C LEU A 62 -21.14 -4.59 1.40
N SER A 63 -21.01 -4.57 0.09
CA SER A 63 -19.72 -4.53 -0.54
C SER A 63 -19.08 -3.41 0.23
N GLU A 64 -18.16 -3.81 1.10
CA GLU A 64 -17.35 -2.93 1.92
C GLU A 64 -17.16 -1.71 1.05
N ALA A 65 -17.81 -0.61 1.38
CA ALA A 65 -17.48 0.65 0.78
C ALA A 65 -16.06 0.87 1.27
N VAL A 66 -15.10 0.33 0.51
CA VAL A 66 -13.72 0.69 0.64
C VAL A 66 -13.72 2.17 0.34
N ILE A 67 -13.88 2.96 1.39
CA ILE A 67 -13.55 4.36 1.36
C ILE A 67 -12.04 4.31 1.15
N THR A 68 -11.62 4.26 -0.10
CA THR A 68 -10.28 4.60 -0.51
C THR A 68 -10.17 6.10 -0.29
N ALA A 69 -10.02 6.47 0.99
CA ALA A 69 -9.43 7.76 1.30
C ALA A 69 -8.04 7.66 0.70
N GLU A 70 -7.80 8.35 -0.41
CA GLU A 70 -6.45 8.51 -0.92
C GLU A 70 -5.65 9.11 0.22
N ALA A 71 -4.73 8.33 0.76
CA ALA A 71 -3.86 8.83 1.81
C ALA A 71 -3.12 10.06 1.25
N PRO A 72 -2.98 11.14 2.02
CA PRO A 72 -2.34 12.35 1.54
C PRO A 72 -0.95 11.99 1.00
N PRO A 73 -0.53 12.62 -0.12
CA PRO A 73 0.77 12.33 -0.75
C PRO A 73 1.94 12.54 0.22
N VAL A 74 1.83 13.51 1.12
CA VAL A 74 2.84 13.85 2.12
C VAL A 74 2.17 14.04 3.48
N THR A 75 2.76 13.45 4.50
CA THR A 75 2.35 13.64 5.90
C THR A 75 3.57 14.00 6.72
N VAL A 76 3.55 15.17 7.35
CA VAL A 76 4.62 15.61 8.24
C VAL A 76 4.22 15.28 9.67
N LYS A 77 5.07 14.53 10.35
CA LYS A 77 5.01 14.23 11.79
C LYS A 77 6.24 14.84 12.43
N ALA A 78 6.17 15.20 13.70
CA ALA A 78 7.19 15.92 14.47
C ALA A 78 8.62 16.00 13.86
N ASP A 79 9.26 14.88 13.63
CA ASP A 79 10.62 14.71 13.13
C ASP A 79 10.73 13.88 11.85
N THR A 80 9.58 13.38 11.36
CA THR A 80 9.54 12.47 10.21
C THR A 80 8.60 12.98 9.14
N THR A 81 9.07 13.04 7.90
CA THR A 81 8.23 13.29 6.73
C THR A 81 7.93 11.98 6.03
N GLU A 82 6.66 11.61 5.95
CA GLU A 82 6.20 10.41 5.25
C GLU A 82 5.63 10.78 3.88
N TYR A 83 6.12 10.14 2.84
CA TYR A 83 5.62 10.23 1.46
C TYR A 83 4.93 8.93 1.10
N ASN A 84 3.71 9.01 0.59
CA ASN A 84 2.96 7.85 0.12
C ASN A 84 3.40 7.51 -1.30
N ALA A 85 4.08 6.37 -1.49
CA ALA A 85 4.60 5.97 -2.79
C ALA A 85 3.52 5.82 -3.87
N SER A 86 2.30 5.45 -3.50
CA SER A 86 1.18 5.28 -4.44
C SER A 86 0.69 6.60 -5.05
N ALA A 87 0.99 7.74 -4.41
CA ALA A 87 0.65 9.05 -4.94
C ALA A 87 1.56 9.47 -6.12
N TYR A 88 2.71 8.83 -6.27
CA TYR A 88 3.69 9.15 -7.29
C TYR A 88 3.73 8.05 -8.35
N ARG A 89 3.21 8.35 -9.54
CA ARG A 89 3.16 7.38 -10.64
C ARG A 89 4.55 7.19 -11.25
N VAL A 90 5.03 5.98 -11.23
CA VAL A 90 6.24 5.52 -11.90
C VAL A 90 5.90 4.46 -12.95
N ALA A 91 6.79 4.26 -13.92
CA ALA A 91 6.63 3.21 -14.91
C ALA A 91 6.63 1.82 -14.25
N GLU A 92 6.01 0.85 -14.88
CA GLU A 92 6.09 -0.54 -14.45
C GLU A 92 7.54 -1.03 -14.57
N GLY A 93 8.06 -1.64 -13.50
CA GLY A 93 9.47 -2.04 -13.45
C GLY A 93 10.45 -0.92 -13.10
N ALA A 94 9.97 0.30 -12.81
CA ALA A 94 10.83 1.40 -12.38
C ALA A 94 11.55 1.08 -11.07
N MET A 95 12.77 1.58 -10.94
CA MET A 95 13.56 1.48 -9.73
C MET A 95 13.23 2.60 -8.75
N LEU A 96 13.69 2.44 -7.51
CA LEU A 96 13.47 3.41 -6.43
C LEU A 96 13.91 4.83 -6.83
N GLU A 97 14.97 4.94 -7.60
CA GLU A 97 15.49 6.22 -8.11
C GLU A 97 14.41 7.05 -8.82
N GLU A 98 13.62 6.41 -9.70
CA GLU A 98 12.55 7.11 -10.41
C GLU A 98 11.41 7.56 -9.46
N LEU A 99 11.14 6.79 -8.43
CA LEU A 99 10.17 7.16 -7.41
C LEU A 99 10.66 8.36 -6.61
N VAL A 100 11.91 8.31 -6.12
CA VAL A 100 12.50 9.37 -5.31
C VAL A 100 12.60 10.68 -6.09
N LYS A 101 12.97 10.66 -7.37
CA LYS A 101 12.98 11.84 -8.25
C LYS A 101 11.62 12.54 -8.38
N LYS A 102 10.51 11.85 -8.09
CA LYS A 102 9.16 12.42 -8.13
C LYS A 102 8.69 12.95 -6.77
N ILE A 103 9.42 12.69 -5.71
CA ILE A 103 9.12 13.19 -4.37
C ILE A 103 9.45 14.68 -4.32
N PRO A 104 8.52 15.53 -3.84
CA PRO A 104 8.78 16.96 -3.69
C PRO A 104 9.98 17.22 -2.78
N GLY A 105 10.91 18.07 -3.24
CA GLY A 105 12.12 18.42 -2.51
C GLY A 105 13.24 17.40 -2.60
N ALA A 106 13.08 16.32 -3.38
CA ALA A 106 14.13 15.34 -3.63
C ALA A 106 14.90 15.69 -4.91
N GLU A 107 16.20 15.65 -4.82
CA GLU A 107 17.14 15.78 -5.93
C GLU A 107 18.06 14.57 -5.94
N VAL A 108 18.28 13.99 -7.10
CA VAL A 108 19.21 12.89 -7.29
C VAL A 108 20.23 13.30 -8.34
N ASP A 109 21.48 13.32 -7.96
CA ASP A 109 22.55 13.68 -8.88
C ASP A 109 22.94 12.53 -9.81
N LYS A 110 23.90 12.77 -10.70
CA LYS A 110 24.36 11.77 -11.69
C LYS A 110 25.11 10.60 -11.04
N ASP A 111 25.68 10.82 -9.87
CA ASP A 111 26.41 9.81 -9.11
C ASP A 111 25.48 8.99 -8.20
N GLY A 112 24.18 9.32 -8.15
CA GLY A 112 23.18 8.63 -7.36
C GLY A 112 23.05 9.14 -5.92
N LYS A 113 23.69 10.27 -5.60
CA LYS A 113 23.52 10.93 -4.30
C LYS A 113 22.13 11.56 -4.23
N ILE A 114 21.52 11.43 -3.08
CA ILE A 114 20.17 11.94 -2.83
C ILE A 114 20.26 13.12 -1.89
N THR A 115 19.63 14.21 -2.27
CA THR A 115 19.36 15.35 -1.39
C THR A 115 17.87 15.50 -1.22
N LEU A 116 17.38 15.55 0.00
CA LEU A 116 15.96 15.73 0.30
C LEU A 116 15.80 16.94 1.23
N ASN A 117 15.02 17.92 0.78
CA ASN A 117 14.81 19.18 1.51
C ASN A 117 16.13 19.87 1.92
N GLY A 118 17.16 19.79 1.08
CA GLY A 118 18.49 20.39 1.32
C GLY A 118 19.41 19.55 2.21
N LYS A 119 18.98 18.38 2.69
CA LYS A 119 19.81 17.45 3.46
C LYS A 119 20.25 16.28 2.60
N GLU A 120 21.54 15.94 2.61
CA GLU A 120 22.07 14.77 1.92
C GLU A 120 21.69 13.49 2.68
N ILE A 121 21.06 12.56 1.98
CA ILE A 121 20.68 11.25 2.54
C ILE A 121 21.91 10.35 2.56
N LYS A 122 22.34 9.95 3.74
CA LYS A 122 23.52 9.11 3.93
C LYS A 122 23.21 7.62 3.92
N LYS A 123 21.99 7.23 4.34
CA LYS A 123 21.61 5.82 4.46
C LYS A 123 20.21 5.56 3.95
N ILE A 124 20.03 4.41 3.30
CA ILE A 124 18.72 3.88 2.94
C ILE A 124 18.41 2.67 3.81
N MET A 125 17.25 2.71 4.43
CA MET A 125 16.73 1.62 5.25
C MET A 125 15.50 1.00 4.61
N VAL A 126 15.27 -0.27 4.89
CA VAL A 126 14.07 -1.00 4.48
C VAL A 126 13.43 -1.59 5.73
N ASP A 127 12.22 -1.14 6.08
CA ASP A 127 11.51 -1.49 7.31
C ASP A 127 12.39 -1.32 8.57
N GLY A 128 13.16 -0.22 8.64
CA GLY A 128 14.02 0.13 9.77
C GLY A 128 15.37 -0.61 9.82
N LYS A 129 15.71 -1.41 8.79
CA LYS A 129 16.99 -2.11 8.67
C LYS A 129 17.81 -1.54 7.53
N GLU A 130 19.10 -1.42 7.71
CA GLU A 130 19.99 -0.95 6.65
C GLU A 130 19.96 -1.91 5.46
N PHE A 131 19.84 -1.33 4.27
CA PHE A 131 19.86 -2.07 3.02
C PHE A 131 21.04 -1.56 2.18
N PHE A 132 22.08 -2.38 2.02
CA PHE A 132 23.36 -2.00 1.42
C PHE A 132 23.94 -0.74 2.08
N SER A 133 24.49 -0.91 3.27
CA SER A 133 24.72 0.09 4.30
C SER A 133 25.52 1.34 3.91
N ASP A 134 26.43 1.23 2.98
CA ASP A 134 27.43 2.29 2.78
C ASP A 134 27.20 3.15 1.53
N ASP A 135 26.32 2.70 0.61
CA ASP A 135 26.07 3.42 -0.64
C ASP A 135 24.57 3.47 -0.98
N PRO A 136 23.92 4.61 -0.73
CA PRO A 136 22.51 4.81 -1.10
C PRO A 136 22.25 4.58 -2.59
N SER A 137 23.22 4.81 -3.46
CA SER A 137 23.07 4.67 -4.91
C SER A 137 22.80 3.23 -5.33
N VAL A 138 23.36 2.27 -4.61
CA VAL A 138 23.13 0.83 -4.84
C VAL A 138 21.67 0.50 -4.57
N SER A 139 21.15 0.96 -3.45
CA SER A 139 19.74 0.75 -3.10
C SER A 139 18.79 1.41 -4.09
N MET A 140 19.11 2.62 -4.55
CA MET A 140 18.33 3.38 -5.52
C MET A 140 18.19 2.67 -6.86
N LYS A 141 19.28 2.09 -7.35
CA LYS A 141 19.34 1.42 -8.66
C LYS A 141 18.79 -0.01 -8.62
N ASN A 142 18.67 -0.61 -7.44
CA ASN A 142 18.35 -2.04 -7.32
C ASN A 142 17.03 -2.37 -6.65
N LEU A 143 16.42 -1.43 -5.92
CA LEU A 143 15.12 -1.64 -5.32
C LEU A 143 13.99 -1.27 -6.29
N PRO A 144 13.08 -2.18 -6.60
CA PRO A 144 11.92 -1.86 -7.42
C PRO A 144 10.95 -0.91 -6.69
N ALA A 145 10.55 0.17 -7.35
CA ALA A 145 9.61 1.15 -6.78
C ALA A 145 8.25 0.55 -6.39
N ASN A 146 7.82 -0.49 -7.09
CA ASN A 146 6.52 -1.13 -6.87
C ASN A 146 6.39 -1.84 -5.51
N MET A 147 7.49 -2.18 -4.86
CA MET A 147 7.50 -2.78 -3.53
C MET A 147 7.33 -1.77 -2.40
N VAL A 148 7.58 -0.50 -2.67
CA VAL A 148 7.52 0.56 -1.67
C VAL A 148 6.08 1.00 -1.44
N GLU A 149 5.66 1.01 -0.18
CA GLU A 149 4.37 1.55 0.26
C GLU A 149 4.52 3.01 0.68
N LYS A 150 5.55 3.30 1.50
CA LYS A 150 5.86 4.63 2.01
C LYS A 150 7.35 4.87 2.02
N VAL A 151 7.72 6.11 1.81
CA VAL A 151 9.08 6.62 1.99
C VAL A 151 9.07 7.56 3.18
N LYS A 152 9.86 7.30 4.20
CA LYS A 152 10.00 8.12 5.39
C LYS A 152 11.36 8.77 5.41
N ALA A 153 11.41 10.05 5.63
CA ALA A 153 12.65 10.79 5.79
C ALA A 153 12.71 11.37 7.20
N TYR A 154 13.77 11.08 7.91
CA TYR A 154 14.03 11.58 9.26
C TYR A 154 15.51 11.63 9.56
N ASP A 155 15.86 12.41 10.57
CA ASP A 155 17.22 12.48 11.07
C ASP A 155 17.42 11.44 12.18
N LYS A 156 18.46 10.62 12.05
CA LYS A 156 18.84 9.60 13.02
C LYS A 156 20.15 10.02 13.67
N LYS A 157 20.25 9.84 14.97
CA LYS A 157 21.54 10.02 15.67
C LYS A 157 22.60 9.09 15.10
N SER A 158 23.82 9.55 15.11
CA SER A 158 24.96 8.76 14.64
C SER A 158 25.02 7.38 15.31
N ASP A 159 25.57 6.39 14.64
CA ASP A 159 25.73 5.06 15.24
C ASP A 159 26.63 5.09 16.47
N MET A 160 27.60 6.04 16.51
CA MET A 160 28.46 6.26 17.65
C MET A 160 27.67 6.77 18.85
N ALA A 161 26.82 7.80 18.66
CA ALA A 161 25.97 8.34 19.72
C ALA A 161 25.00 7.27 20.26
N ARG A 162 24.49 6.39 19.38
CA ARG A 162 23.60 5.30 19.77
C ARG A 162 24.30 4.21 20.60
N ILE A 163 25.54 3.86 20.25
CA ILE A 163 26.32 2.82 20.96
C ILE A 163 26.87 3.35 22.29
N THR A 164 27.38 4.57 22.31
CA THR A 164 28.01 5.16 23.50
C THR A 164 27.03 5.82 24.46
N GLY A 165 25.82 6.16 23.97
CA GLY A 165 24.84 6.94 24.70
C GLY A 165 25.21 8.43 24.88
N ILE A 166 26.32 8.86 24.29
CA ILE A 166 26.79 10.25 24.31
C ILE A 166 26.35 10.91 23.00
N ASP A 167 25.62 12.01 23.11
CA ASP A 167 25.21 12.79 21.96
C ASP A 167 26.44 13.53 21.39
N ASP A 168 26.82 13.17 20.19
CA ASP A 168 27.94 13.79 19.47
C ASP A 168 27.51 15.00 18.64
N GLY A 169 26.18 15.28 18.62
CA GLY A 169 25.61 16.36 17.83
C GLY A 169 25.58 16.07 16.32
N GLU A 170 25.98 14.87 15.89
CA GLU A 170 25.89 14.46 14.49
C GLU A 170 24.57 13.72 14.24
N GLU A 171 23.79 14.25 13.29
CA GLU A 171 22.56 13.63 12.81
C GLU A 171 22.77 13.19 11.36
N GLU A 172 22.35 11.97 11.07
CA GLU A 172 22.37 11.42 9.72
C GLU A 172 20.95 11.44 9.15
N ALA A 173 20.77 12.12 8.02
CA ALA A 173 19.51 12.06 7.30
C ALA A 173 19.34 10.68 6.65
N VAL A 174 18.25 10.00 6.97
CA VAL A 174 17.96 8.62 6.57
C VAL A 174 16.65 8.58 5.77
N LEU A 175 16.66 7.75 4.74
CA LEU A 175 15.47 7.40 3.97
C LEU A 175 15.04 5.97 4.32
N ASP A 176 13.93 5.82 5.04
CA ASP A 176 13.39 4.50 5.42
C ASP A 176 12.20 4.14 4.53
N LEU A 177 12.30 3.01 3.87
CA LEU A 177 11.32 2.49 2.93
C LEU A 177 10.44 1.45 3.62
N THR A 178 9.16 1.73 3.74
CA THR A 178 8.20 0.74 4.20
C THR A 178 7.76 -0.13 3.04
N VAL A 179 7.94 -1.44 3.16
CA VAL A 179 7.58 -2.42 2.13
C VAL A 179 6.10 -2.78 2.21
N LYS A 180 5.44 -2.89 1.07
CA LYS A 180 4.03 -3.31 0.96
C LYS A 180 3.78 -4.65 1.64
N LYS A 181 2.65 -4.77 2.31
CA LYS A 181 2.19 -6.04 2.89
C LYS A 181 2.11 -7.10 1.80
N GLY A 182 2.71 -8.27 2.05
CA GLY A 182 2.79 -9.36 1.07
C GLY A 182 4.09 -9.43 0.28
N MET A 183 4.87 -8.34 0.20
CA MET A 183 6.20 -8.34 -0.45
C MET A 183 7.36 -8.55 0.52
N LYS A 184 7.08 -8.72 1.81
CA LYS A 184 8.08 -9.03 2.86
C LYS A 184 8.62 -10.46 2.79
N LYS A 185 8.00 -11.32 1.99
CA LYS A 185 8.41 -12.71 1.74
C LYS A 185 8.44 -12.94 0.26
N GLY A 186 9.59 -13.31 -0.28
CA GLY A 186 9.70 -13.61 -1.70
C GLY A 186 11.08 -13.39 -2.27
N TRP A 187 11.16 -13.54 -3.57
CA TRP A 187 12.33 -13.25 -4.36
C TRP A 187 12.07 -12.00 -5.19
N ILE A 188 13.04 -11.12 -5.21
CA ILE A 188 13.05 -9.95 -6.08
C ILE A 188 14.35 -10.01 -6.86
N GLY A 189 14.28 -9.78 -8.16
CA GLY A 189 15.47 -9.78 -9.00
C GLY A 189 15.34 -8.84 -10.17
N ASN A 190 16.48 -8.34 -10.62
CA ASN A 190 16.65 -7.55 -11.80
C ASN A 190 17.80 -8.13 -12.62
N LEU A 191 17.58 -8.26 -13.92
CA LEU A 191 18.60 -8.71 -14.88
C LEU A 191 18.69 -7.67 -15.98
N ILE A 192 19.89 -7.18 -16.20
CA ILE A 192 20.22 -6.26 -17.29
C ILE A 192 21.23 -6.93 -18.17
N ALA A 193 21.01 -6.92 -19.47
CA ALA A 193 21.98 -7.40 -20.46
C ALA A 193 21.91 -6.51 -21.70
N GLY A 194 23.03 -6.01 -22.14
CA GLY A 194 23.17 -5.16 -23.31
C GLY A 194 24.43 -5.51 -24.10
N TYR A 195 24.31 -5.49 -25.42
CA TYR A 195 25.45 -5.60 -26.32
C TYR A 195 25.34 -4.51 -27.39
N GLY A 196 26.43 -3.80 -27.62
CA GLY A 196 26.48 -2.65 -28.51
C GLY A 196 27.54 -2.79 -29.60
N SER A 197 27.65 -1.77 -30.45
CA SER A 197 28.74 -1.61 -31.39
C SER A 197 30.08 -1.51 -30.71
N ASP A 198 31.17 -1.81 -31.42
CA ASP A 198 32.56 -1.74 -30.88
C ASP A 198 32.81 -2.70 -29.70
N GLU A 199 32.20 -3.90 -29.76
CA GLU A 199 32.36 -4.94 -28.73
C GLU A 199 31.97 -4.48 -27.32
N ARG A 200 31.11 -3.49 -27.21
CA ARG A 200 30.64 -3.00 -25.91
C ARG A 200 29.60 -3.93 -25.34
N TYR A 201 29.74 -4.26 -24.07
CA TYR A 201 28.75 -5.07 -23.36
C TYR A 201 28.47 -4.50 -21.98
N GLU A 202 27.28 -4.78 -21.50
CA GLU A 202 26.83 -4.53 -20.15
C GLU A 202 26.01 -5.72 -19.68
N ALA A 203 26.33 -6.27 -18.52
CA ALA A 203 25.55 -7.31 -17.88
C ALA A 203 25.48 -7.02 -16.39
N GLY A 204 24.30 -7.13 -15.84
CA GLY A 204 24.07 -6.93 -14.42
C GLY A 204 22.95 -7.84 -13.93
N ALA A 205 23.11 -8.38 -12.75
CA ALA A 205 22.09 -9.16 -12.08
C ALA A 205 22.05 -8.83 -10.59
N MET A 206 20.87 -8.66 -10.07
CA MET A 206 20.61 -8.57 -8.65
C MET A 206 19.50 -9.58 -8.31
N VAL A 207 19.70 -10.34 -7.25
CA VAL A 207 18.70 -11.23 -6.69
C VAL A 207 18.66 -11.04 -5.19
N SER A 208 17.51 -10.71 -4.66
CA SER A 208 17.27 -10.55 -3.23
C SER A 208 16.17 -11.50 -2.77
N ARG A 209 16.41 -12.16 -1.67
CA ARG A 209 15.42 -12.98 -0.98
C ARG A 209 15.05 -12.35 0.35
N PHE A 210 13.79 -12.05 0.52
CA PHE A 210 13.22 -11.55 1.77
C PHE A 210 12.48 -12.69 2.48
N LYS A 211 12.72 -12.85 3.76
CA LYS A 211 12.00 -13.80 4.62
C LYS A 211 11.82 -13.16 5.99
N ASP A 212 10.65 -12.56 6.22
CA ASP A 212 10.32 -11.84 7.45
C ASP A 212 11.40 -10.82 7.84
N ASP A 213 12.23 -11.16 8.82
CA ASP A 213 13.27 -10.30 9.37
C ASP A 213 14.67 -10.52 8.76
N ALA A 214 14.82 -11.46 7.86
CA ALA A 214 16.09 -11.74 7.18
C ALA A 214 16.01 -11.39 5.71
N SER A 215 17.05 -10.75 5.19
CA SER A 215 17.24 -10.53 3.75
C SER A 215 18.62 -10.98 3.31
N ILE A 216 18.67 -11.63 2.16
CA ILE A 216 19.91 -12.00 1.48
C ILE A 216 19.85 -11.42 0.10
N SER A 217 20.87 -10.63 -0.26
CA SER A 217 20.96 -10.02 -1.58
C SER A 217 22.29 -10.36 -2.23
N ILE A 218 22.23 -10.71 -3.50
CA ILE A 218 23.41 -11.00 -4.34
C ILE A 218 23.35 -10.04 -5.51
N ILE A 219 24.43 -9.31 -5.73
CA ILE A 219 24.60 -8.39 -6.85
C ILE A 219 25.83 -8.76 -7.63
N GLY A 220 25.74 -8.76 -8.95
CA GLY A 220 26.88 -8.92 -9.84
C GLY A 220 26.71 -8.05 -11.07
N ALA A 221 27.78 -7.40 -11.51
CA ALA A 221 27.81 -6.61 -12.74
C ALA A 221 29.13 -6.78 -13.46
N ALA A 222 29.06 -6.74 -14.78
CA ALA A 222 30.21 -6.73 -15.67
C ALA A 222 29.92 -5.83 -16.86
N ASN A 223 30.75 -4.85 -17.13
CA ASN A 223 30.64 -4.01 -18.32
C ASN A 223 32.01 -3.51 -18.78
N ASN A 224 32.09 -3.11 -20.05
CA ASN A 224 33.22 -2.41 -20.64
C ASN A 224 32.82 -1.02 -21.16
N THR A 225 31.67 -0.49 -20.76
CA THR A 225 31.09 0.77 -21.22
C THR A 225 31.44 1.95 -20.33
N ASN A 226 32.28 1.76 -19.32
CA ASN A 226 32.59 2.74 -18.28
C ASN A 226 31.33 3.24 -17.53
N ASN A 227 30.25 2.46 -17.58
CA ASN A 227 29.07 2.71 -16.77
C ASN A 227 29.38 2.25 -15.34
N LYS A 228 29.31 3.16 -14.39
CA LYS A 228 29.36 2.84 -12.96
C LYS A 228 28.08 2.06 -12.60
N GLY A 229 28.08 0.76 -12.88
CA GLY A 229 26.93 -0.12 -12.67
C GLY A 229 26.48 -0.14 -11.21
N PHE A 230 26.37 -1.31 -10.62
CA PHE A 230 25.90 -1.49 -9.25
C PHE A 230 26.89 -1.09 -8.16
N SER A 231 28.19 -0.96 -8.48
CA SER A 231 29.25 -0.43 -7.60
C SER A 231 30.49 -0.08 -8.41
N GLU A 232 31.35 0.78 -7.87
CA GLU A 232 32.64 1.16 -8.47
C GLU A 232 33.59 -0.02 -8.66
N PHE A 233 33.40 -1.09 -7.89
CA PHE A 233 34.15 -2.32 -7.96
C PHE A 233 33.20 -3.45 -8.33
N GLY A 234 33.39 -4.08 -9.47
CA GLY A 234 32.62 -5.22 -9.93
C GLY A 234 32.74 -6.48 -9.05
N LEU A 235 32.66 -6.33 -7.75
CA LEU A 235 32.75 -7.38 -6.75
C LEU A 235 31.34 -7.77 -6.29
N SER A 236 31.09 -9.07 -6.29
CA SER A 236 29.90 -9.67 -5.69
C SER A 236 29.86 -9.37 -4.20
N LEU A 237 28.93 -8.52 -3.76
CA LEU A 237 28.65 -8.30 -2.35
C LEU A 237 27.49 -9.22 -1.92
N ILE A 238 27.80 -10.11 -1.01
CA ILE A 238 26.78 -10.89 -0.30
C ILE A 238 26.48 -10.13 0.99
N HIS A 239 25.29 -9.54 1.09
CA HIS A 239 24.85 -8.89 2.32
C HIS A 239 23.85 -9.80 3.02
N ILE A 240 24.19 -10.23 4.23
CA ILE A 240 23.33 -11.02 5.10
C ILE A 240 22.98 -10.13 6.30
N SER A 241 21.75 -9.69 6.42
CA SER A 241 21.27 -9.05 7.63
C SER A 241 20.67 -10.11 8.56
N GLU A 242 21.33 -10.34 9.70
CA GLU A 242 20.75 -11.17 10.76
C GLU A 242 19.80 -10.36 11.63
N PRO A 243 18.74 -10.99 12.17
CA PRO A 243 17.88 -10.33 13.13
C PRO A 243 18.70 -10.01 14.40
N THR A 244 18.76 -8.73 14.75
CA THR A 244 19.28 -8.34 16.05
C THR A 244 18.35 -8.89 17.12
N ARG A 245 18.81 -9.84 17.91
CA ARG A 245 18.12 -10.26 19.14
C ARG A 245 18.12 -9.08 20.11
N HIS A 246 16.94 -8.62 20.45
CA HIS A 246 16.67 -7.82 21.64
C HIS A 246 16.26 -8.74 22.78
#